data_6e24b68c89208cc8774164c5012857dc
#
_entry.id   6e24b68c89208cc8774164c5012857dc
#
_cell.length_a   1.000
_cell.length_b   1.000
_cell.length_c   1.000
_cell.angle_alpha   90.00
_cell.angle_beta   90.00
_cell.angle_gamma   90.00
#
_symmetry.space_group_name_H-M   'P 1'
#
loop_
_entity.id
_entity.type
_entity.pdbx_description
1 polymer ?
#
loop_
_entity_poly.entity_id
_entity_poly.type
_entity_poly.pdbx_seq_one_letter_code
_entity_poly.pdbx_strand_id
1 'polypeptide(L)'
;VMQSCDDDDDNLNVPEELRSAFSQKYPGSVPEWKTRSNYYIADFRDQSYEAEAWFTSDAIWLMTETDIPYAALPEAVKNALQNSEYATWNRDDADMLERKGLEPVYVLEVEQGSREMDLYYNAEGILIKAMEDYEDDSESYLPIELPEGVKNFLQEKYAESKIVETDREHGRLEVDIIHHGVVKEVVFDDSGNWLSTSREIGWNSLPEVVKIAIQREISNNYVGYEADDEPEQVETPDGNYYRIELEAEQAKDLILKIREDGT
;
A
#
# COMPACT_ATOMS: atom_id res chain seq x y z
N VAL A 1 -26.06 28.66 -6.31
CA VAL A 1 -25.84 28.82 -4.86
C VAL A 1 -25.89 27.40 -4.32
N MET A 2 -24.76 26.72 -4.31
CA MET A 2 -24.59 25.45 -3.61
C MET A 2 -24.05 25.80 -2.23
N GLN A 3 -24.78 25.37 -1.23
CA GLN A 3 -24.50 25.57 0.17
C GLN A 3 -23.54 24.45 0.54
N SER A 4 -22.27 24.79 0.71
CA SER A 4 -21.28 23.94 1.39
C SER A 4 -21.80 23.72 2.80
N CYS A 5 -22.05 22.50 3.18
CA CYS A 5 -22.21 22.11 4.57
C CYS A 5 -20.81 21.89 5.15
N ASP A 6 -20.18 22.94 5.56
CA ASP A 6 -19.14 22.85 6.59
C ASP A 6 -19.88 22.55 7.89
N ASP A 7 -19.92 21.28 8.26
CA ASP A 7 -20.31 20.86 9.62
C ASP A 7 -19.13 21.15 10.56
N ASP A 8 -18.93 22.45 10.87
CA ASP A 8 -18.15 22.87 12.03
C ASP A 8 -18.88 22.41 13.29
N ASP A 9 -18.54 21.22 13.77
CA ASP A 9 -19.08 20.64 15.01
C ASP A 9 -18.41 21.30 16.22
N ASP A 10 -18.71 22.60 16.45
CA ASP A 10 -18.29 23.39 17.61
C ASP A 10 -18.74 22.78 18.97
N ASN A 11 -19.30 21.56 18.99
CA ASN A 11 -19.85 20.88 20.16
C ASN A 11 -19.54 19.37 20.24
N LEU A 12 -18.49 18.90 19.53
CA LEU A 12 -18.12 17.48 19.63
C LEU A 12 -17.70 17.12 21.06
N ASN A 13 -18.52 16.34 21.75
CA ASN A 13 -18.20 15.85 23.10
C ASN A 13 -17.24 14.65 23.01
N VAL A 14 -15.95 14.95 22.95
CA VAL A 14 -14.91 13.92 22.91
C VAL A 14 -14.78 13.23 24.29
N PRO A 15 -14.87 11.91 24.36
CA PRO A 15 -14.66 11.14 25.60
C PRO A 15 -13.29 11.41 26.23
N GLU A 16 -13.21 11.37 27.57
CA GLU A 16 -11.96 11.63 28.31
C GLU A 16 -10.89 10.58 28.00
N GLU A 17 -11.28 9.35 27.73
CA GLU A 17 -10.39 8.25 27.34
C GLU A 17 -9.65 8.57 26.04
N LEU A 18 -10.33 9.18 25.05
CA LEU A 18 -9.72 9.61 23.78
C LEU A 18 -8.72 10.75 23.99
N ARG A 19 -9.11 11.75 24.79
CA ARG A 19 -8.20 12.86 25.13
C ARG A 19 -6.95 12.35 25.86
N SER A 20 -7.13 11.39 26.76
CA SER A 20 -6.04 10.76 27.51
C SER A 20 -5.12 9.96 26.56
N ALA A 21 -5.69 9.12 25.68
CA ALA A 21 -4.93 8.35 24.71
C ALA A 21 -4.12 9.25 23.77
N PHE A 22 -4.73 10.33 23.26
CA PHE A 22 -4.04 11.35 22.46
C PHE A 22 -2.90 11.99 23.23
N SER A 23 -3.16 12.50 24.43
CA SER A 23 -2.17 13.21 25.24
C SER A 23 -0.99 12.31 25.66
N GLN A 24 -1.20 11.01 25.81
CA GLN A 24 -0.13 10.04 26.08
C GLN A 24 0.76 9.83 24.85
N LYS A 25 0.17 9.80 23.66
CA LYS A 25 0.91 9.58 22.42
C LYS A 25 1.60 10.88 21.92
N TYR A 26 0.94 12.04 22.09
CA TYR A 26 1.41 13.35 21.63
C TYR A 26 1.45 14.36 22.77
N PRO A 27 2.42 14.23 23.71
CA PRO A 27 2.50 15.10 24.87
C PRO A 27 2.73 16.55 24.48
N GLY A 28 1.85 17.44 24.94
CA GLY A 28 1.95 18.88 24.70
C GLY A 28 1.28 19.39 23.43
N SER A 29 0.79 18.52 22.57
CA SER A 29 -0.02 18.91 21.40
C SER A 29 -1.48 19.15 21.83
N VAL A 30 -2.14 20.09 21.14
CA VAL A 30 -3.54 20.44 21.36
C VAL A 30 -4.30 20.12 20.07
N PRO A 31 -5.20 19.12 20.08
CA PRO A 31 -5.93 18.71 18.90
C PRO A 31 -7.22 19.50 18.72
N GLU A 32 -7.61 19.70 17.46
CA GLU A 32 -8.99 19.88 17.05
C GLU A 32 -9.59 18.52 16.72
N TRP A 33 -10.77 18.21 17.23
CA TRP A 33 -11.37 16.91 17.06
C TRP A 33 -12.49 16.94 16.02
N LYS A 34 -12.48 15.97 15.12
CA LYS A 34 -13.56 15.71 14.17
C LYS A 34 -13.94 14.23 14.20
N THR A 35 -15.06 13.87 13.58
CA THR A 35 -15.45 12.48 13.39
C THR A 35 -15.66 12.19 11.92
N ARG A 36 -15.28 10.99 11.49
CA ARG A 36 -15.59 10.45 10.16
C ARG A 36 -15.96 8.97 10.34
N SER A 37 -17.07 8.55 9.74
CA SER A 37 -17.58 7.20 9.92
C SER A 37 -17.73 6.85 11.41
N ASN A 38 -16.98 5.91 11.94
CA ASN A 38 -17.00 5.51 13.36
C ASN A 38 -15.70 5.88 14.10
N TYR A 39 -14.89 6.77 13.52
CA TYR A 39 -13.60 7.15 14.06
C TYR A 39 -13.62 8.57 14.62
N TYR A 40 -12.76 8.79 15.61
CA TYR A 40 -12.39 10.11 16.09
C TYR A 40 -11.05 10.49 15.51
N ILE A 41 -10.96 11.68 14.93
CA ILE A 41 -9.77 12.20 14.29
C ILE A 41 -9.30 13.42 15.07
N ALA A 42 -8.07 13.37 15.51
CA ALA A 42 -7.40 14.51 16.14
C ALA A 42 -6.53 15.21 15.09
N ASP A 43 -6.91 16.41 14.69
CA ASP A 43 -6.12 17.29 13.84
C ASP A 43 -5.24 18.16 14.73
N PHE A 44 -3.92 18.14 14.52
CA PHE A 44 -2.98 18.83 15.39
C PHE A 44 -1.67 19.14 14.66
N ARG A 45 -0.81 19.88 15.35
CA ARG A 45 0.57 20.06 14.90
C ARG A 45 1.51 19.22 15.75
N ASP A 46 2.26 18.35 15.11
CA ASP A 46 3.38 17.64 15.71
C ASP A 46 4.68 18.35 15.30
N GLN A 47 5.38 18.91 16.30
CA GLN A 47 6.58 19.75 16.12
C GLN A 47 6.31 20.98 15.23
N SER A 48 6.24 20.83 13.92
CA SER A 48 5.97 21.92 12.96
C SER A 48 5.09 21.46 11.80
N TYR A 49 4.76 20.18 11.76
CA TYR A 49 4.01 19.53 10.68
C TYR A 49 2.55 19.38 11.06
N GLU A 50 1.67 19.49 10.09
CA GLU A 50 0.26 19.17 10.25
C GLU A 50 0.11 17.66 10.31
N ALA A 51 -0.78 17.16 11.18
CA ALA A 51 -0.96 15.74 11.41
C ALA A 51 -2.38 15.42 11.82
N GLU A 52 -2.89 14.28 11.34
CA GLU A 52 -4.17 13.70 11.70
C GLU A 52 -3.98 12.34 12.37
N ALA A 53 -4.41 12.21 13.61
CA ALA A 53 -4.36 10.94 14.33
C ALA A 53 -5.75 10.34 14.47
N TRP A 54 -5.91 9.10 14.03
CA TRP A 54 -7.17 8.37 13.98
C TRP A 54 -7.29 7.37 15.12
N PHE A 55 -8.45 7.41 15.78
CA PHE A 55 -8.77 6.57 16.94
C PHE A 55 -10.13 5.88 16.78
N THR A 56 -10.25 4.68 17.31
CA THR A 56 -11.56 4.05 17.49
C THR A 56 -12.34 4.72 18.63
N SER A 57 -13.65 4.44 18.73
CA SER A 57 -14.50 4.87 19.88
C SER A 57 -13.99 4.35 21.22
N ASP A 58 -13.23 3.26 21.25
CA ASP A 58 -12.61 2.67 22.45
C ASP A 58 -11.22 3.27 22.76
N ALA A 59 -10.91 4.44 22.17
CA ALA A 59 -9.67 5.16 22.35
C ALA A 59 -8.40 4.38 21.91
N ILE A 60 -8.55 3.46 20.95
CA ILE A 60 -7.41 2.76 20.35
C ILE A 60 -6.90 3.59 19.19
N TRP A 61 -5.63 4.00 19.24
CA TRP A 61 -4.96 4.63 18.11
C TRP A 61 -4.77 3.65 16.97
N LEU A 62 -5.08 4.08 15.75
CA LEU A 62 -4.97 3.27 14.55
C LEU A 62 -3.87 3.75 13.62
N MET A 63 -3.83 5.04 13.32
CA MET A 63 -2.83 5.63 12.46
C MET A 63 -2.62 7.11 12.75
N THR A 64 -1.52 7.64 12.23
CA THR A 64 -1.25 9.07 12.10
C THR A 64 -0.67 9.33 10.73
N GLU A 65 -1.30 10.23 10.02
CA GLU A 65 -0.83 10.82 8.79
C GLU A 65 -0.20 12.16 9.12
N THR A 66 0.97 12.40 8.60
CA THR A 66 1.72 13.65 8.85
C THR A 66 2.21 14.21 7.54
N ASP A 67 1.75 15.41 7.19
CA ASP A 67 2.26 16.19 6.06
C ASP A 67 3.70 16.61 6.34
N ILE A 68 4.62 16.18 5.49
CA ILE A 68 6.04 16.45 5.64
C ILE A 68 6.62 17.08 4.37
N PRO A 69 7.48 18.09 4.49
CA PRO A 69 8.14 18.63 3.32
C PRO A 69 9.09 17.57 2.72
N TYR A 70 9.26 17.58 1.40
CA TYR A 70 10.19 16.68 0.68
C TYR A 70 11.59 16.61 1.34
N ALA A 71 12.05 17.72 1.92
CA ALA A 71 13.35 17.78 2.60
C ALA A 71 13.43 16.86 3.83
N ALA A 72 12.29 16.57 4.48
CA ALA A 72 12.20 15.70 5.66
C ALA A 72 12.16 14.21 5.33
N LEU A 73 11.93 13.84 4.07
CA LEU A 73 11.99 12.44 3.64
C LEU A 73 13.35 11.81 3.93
N PRO A 74 13.40 10.50 4.23
CA PRO A 74 14.65 9.76 4.30
C PRO A 74 15.47 9.90 3.01
N GLU A 75 16.78 9.99 3.12
CA GLU A 75 17.67 10.07 1.95
C GLU A 75 17.52 8.86 1.01
N ALA A 76 17.24 7.69 1.56
CA ALA A 76 17.02 6.50 0.77
C ALA A 76 15.78 6.62 -0.14
N VAL A 77 14.68 7.23 0.37
CA VAL A 77 13.46 7.50 -0.41
C VAL A 77 13.75 8.53 -1.52
N LYS A 78 14.43 9.63 -1.18
CA LYS A 78 14.83 10.65 -2.17
C LYS A 78 15.70 10.05 -3.28
N ASN A 79 16.65 9.19 -2.91
CA ASN A 79 17.51 8.51 -3.88
C ASN A 79 16.73 7.50 -4.74
N ALA A 80 15.79 6.76 -4.14
CA ALA A 80 14.94 5.84 -4.88
C ALA A 80 14.10 6.58 -5.93
N LEU A 81 13.41 7.68 -5.55
CA LEU A 81 12.67 8.51 -6.49
C LEU A 81 13.56 9.05 -7.62
N GLN A 82 14.75 9.55 -7.31
CA GLN A 82 15.67 10.09 -8.32
C GLN A 82 16.15 9.05 -9.33
N ASN A 83 16.14 7.76 -9.00
CA ASN A 83 16.56 6.66 -9.87
C ASN A 83 15.37 5.88 -10.47
N SER A 84 14.13 6.32 -10.22
CA SER A 84 12.92 5.71 -10.75
C SER A 84 12.50 6.35 -12.08
N GLU A 85 11.52 5.78 -12.74
CA GLU A 85 10.84 6.37 -13.89
C GLU A 85 10.15 7.70 -13.56
N TYR A 86 9.81 7.93 -12.28
CA TYR A 86 9.17 9.15 -11.78
C TYR A 86 10.18 10.28 -11.46
N ALA A 87 11.46 10.10 -11.74
CA ALA A 87 12.53 11.06 -11.39
C ALA A 87 12.30 12.49 -11.93
N THR A 88 11.63 12.60 -13.09
CA THR A 88 11.36 13.88 -13.79
C THR A 88 9.95 14.43 -13.54
N TRP A 89 9.11 13.71 -12.78
CA TRP A 89 7.76 14.16 -12.46
C TRP A 89 7.80 15.29 -11.43
N ASN A 90 6.82 16.18 -11.48
CA ASN A 90 6.65 17.18 -10.45
C ASN A 90 6.26 16.48 -9.14
N ARG A 91 6.70 17.03 -8.04
CA ARG A 91 6.39 16.58 -6.69
C ARG A 91 5.36 17.54 -6.12
N ASP A 92 4.24 17.02 -5.72
CA ASP A 92 3.17 17.84 -5.16
C ASP A 92 3.20 17.74 -3.64
N ASP A 93 2.95 16.57 -3.08
CA ASP A 93 2.85 16.38 -1.64
C ASP A 93 3.67 15.18 -1.14
N ALA A 94 3.88 15.12 0.17
CA ALA A 94 4.53 13.99 0.81
C ALA A 94 4.02 13.78 2.24
N ASP A 95 3.58 12.55 2.52
CA ASP A 95 3.06 12.15 3.81
C ASP A 95 3.88 11.05 4.45
N MET A 96 3.93 11.08 5.77
CA MET A 96 4.41 9.96 6.56
C MET A 96 3.22 9.29 7.24
N LEU A 97 3.00 8.02 6.93
CA LEU A 97 1.97 7.18 7.54
C LEU A 97 2.57 6.30 8.62
N GLU A 98 2.19 6.55 9.87
CA GLU A 98 2.43 5.65 11.00
C GLU A 98 1.14 4.90 11.30
N ARG A 99 1.17 3.57 11.27
CA ARG A 99 -0.03 2.72 11.44
C ARG A 99 0.21 1.63 12.48
N LYS A 100 -0.83 1.31 13.23
CA LYS A 100 -0.75 0.31 14.30
C LYS A 100 -0.37 -1.07 13.75
N GLY A 101 0.78 -1.57 14.17
CA GLY A 101 1.26 -2.90 13.77
C GLY A 101 1.91 -2.99 12.41
N LEU A 102 2.08 -1.86 11.71
CA LEU A 102 2.74 -1.76 10.41
C LEU A 102 4.02 -0.93 10.51
N GLU A 103 4.96 -1.16 9.59
CA GLU A 103 6.10 -0.26 9.41
C GLU A 103 5.64 1.10 8.88
N PRO A 104 6.32 2.20 9.23
CA PRO A 104 6.04 3.50 8.63
C PRO A 104 6.25 3.50 7.12
N VAL A 105 5.36 4.17 6.41
CA VAL A 105 5.39 4.33 4.95
C VAL A 105 5.39 5.82 4.61
N TYR A 106 6.11 6.19 3.57
CA TYR A 106 6.15 7.52 3.00
C TYR A 106 5.40 7.50 1.67
N VAL A 107 4.35 8.29 1.57
CA VAL A 107 3.57 8.45 0.34
C VAL A 107 4.02 9.73 -0.33
N LEU A 108 4.41 9.64 -1.59
CA LEU A 108 4.82 10.78 -2.39
C LEU A 108 3.86 10.93 -3.54
N GLU A 109 3.16 12.05 -3.60
CA GLU A 109 2.37 12.43 -4.75
C GLU A 109 3.28 13.04 -5.82
N VAL A 110 3.18 12.51 -7.02
CA VAL A 110 3.94 12.99 -8.18
C VAL A 110 3.03 13.15 -9.39
N GLU A 111 3.23 14.22 -10.15
CA GLU A 111 2.39 14.53 -11.30
C GLU A 111 3.19 14.71 -12.59
N GLN A 112 2.62 14.30 -13.71
CA GLN A 112 3.11 14.61 -15.04
C GLN A 112 1.95 14.79 -16.02
N GLY A 113 1.70 16.03 -16.40
CA GLY A 113 0.59 16.40 -17.30
C GLY A 113 -0.76 16.25 -16.61
N SER A 114 -1.51 15.22 -16.94
CA SER A 114 -2.81 14.90 -16.31
C SER A 114 -2.77 13.58 -15.53
N ARG A 115 -1.61 13.02 -15.30
CA ARG A 115 -1.43 11.81 -14.51
C ARG A 115 -0.85 12.19 -13.16
N GLU A 116 -1.49 11.71 -12.12
CA GLU A 116 -1.09 11.83 -10.72
C GLU A 116 -0.86 10.42 -10.18
N MET A 117 0.24 10.22 -9.47
CA MET A 117 0.63 8.92 -8.93
C MET A 117 1.05 9.06 -7.48
N ASP A 118 0.56 8.18 -6.64
CA ASP A 118 1.02 7.97 -5.28
C ASP A 118 2.07 6.88 -5.23
N LEU A 119 3.24 7.24 -4.74
CA LEU A 119 4.38 6.34 -4.61
C LEU A 119 4.62 6.02 -3.14
N TYR A 120 4.43 4.76 -2.76
CA TYR A 120 4.56 4.28 -1.38
C TYR A 120 5.95 3.70 -1.15
N TYR A 121 6.74 4.32 -0.30
CA TYR A 121 8.10 3.87 0.05
C TYR A 121 8.22 3.52 1.52
N ASN A 122 9.01 2.51 1.85
CA ASN A 122 9.49 2.37 3.23
C ASN A 122 10.69 3.30 3.50
N ALA A 123 11.15 3.37 4.74
CA ALA A 123 12.26 4.24 5.13
C ALA A 123 13.60 3.91 4.43
N GLU A 124 13.78 2.67 3.99
CA GLU A 124 14.95 2.18 3.26
C GLU A 124 14.88 2.50 1.74
N GLY A 125 13.81 3.15 1.28
CA GLY A 125 13.62 3.53 -0.12
C GLY A 125 13.15 2.38 -1.03
N ILE A 126 12.57 1.34 -0.46
CA ILE A 126 11.94 0.28 -1.23
C ILE A 126 10.55 0.77 -1.65
N LEU A 127 10.28 0.81 -2.96
CA LEU A 127 8.95 1.09 -3.49
C LEU A 127 8.05 -0.12 -3.18
N ILE A 128 6.98 0.13 -2.44
CA ILE A 128 5.99 -0.88 -2.05
C ILE A 128 4.96 -1.03 -3.15
N LYS A 129 4.40 0.10 -3.58
CA LYS A 129 3.44 0.19 -4.67
C LYS A 129 3.44 1.59 -5.29
N ALA A 130 2.95 1.69 -6.52
CA ALA A 130 2.63 2.94 -7.19
C ALA A 130 1.17 2.85 -7.66
N MET A 131 0.37 3.85 -7.36
CA MET A 131 -1.06 3.87 -7.70
C MET A 131 -1.40 5.20 -8.39
N GLU A 132 -2.32 5.17 -9.36
CA GLU A 132 -2.93 6.41 -9.82
C GLU A 132 -3.78 6.98 -8.70
N ASP A 133 -3.57 8.27 -8.40
CA ASP A 133 -4.41 8.97 -7.46
C ASP A 133 -5.79 9.24 -8.08
N TYR A 134 -6.84 8.76 -7.43
CA TYR A 134 -8.23 8.98 -7.86
C TYR A 134 -9.05 9.82 -6.90
N GLU A 135 -8.70 9.88 -5.64
CA GLU A 135 -9.30 10.74 -4.61
C GLU A 135 -8.66 10.40 -3.25
N ASP A 136 -8.23 11.43 -2.53
CA ASP A 136 -7.62 11.31 -1.21
C ASP A 136 -8.65 10.84 -0.17
N ASP A 137 -8.67 9.56 0.13
CA ASP A 137 -9.45 8.97 1.21
C ASP A 137 -8.55 8.36 2.28
N SER A 138 -8.13 9.21 3.24
CA SER A 138 -7.28 8.79 4.37
C SER A 138 -7.86 7.59 5.14
N GLU A 139 -9.17 7.30 5.03
CA GLU A 139 -9.78 6.10 5.63
C GLU A 139 -9.24 4.82 4.97
N SER A 140 -8.82 4.87 3.72
CA SER A 140 -8.23 3.72 2.99
C SER A 140 -6.88 3.29 3.58
N TYR A 141 -6.19 4.17 4.29
CA TYR A 141 -4.91 3.87 4.94
C TYR A 141 -5.05 3.13 6.27
N LEU A 142 -6.27 3.00 6.82
CA LEU A 142 -6.47 2.38 8.12
C LEU A 142 -6.04 0.91 8.13
N PRO A 143 -5.21 0.50 9.09
CA PRO A 143 -4.72 -0.86 9.14
C PRO A 143 -5.84 -1.84 9.55
N ILE A 144 -5.82 -3.03 8.97
CA ILE A 144 -6.68 -4.14 9.36
C ILE A 144 -5.99 -4.95 10.47
N GLU A 145 -6.70 -5.25 11.53
CA GLU A 145 -6.18 -6.14 12.56
C GLU A 145 -6.07 -7.57 12.04
N LEU A 146 -4.84 -8.09 12.02
CA LEU A 146 -4.56 -9.43 11.51
C LEU A 146 -4.98 -10.50 12.54
N PRO A 147 -5.69 -11.56 12.10
CA PRO A 147 -5.94 -12.73 12.92
C PRO A 147 -4.65 -13.39 13.41
N GLU A 148 -4.67 -14.01 14.58
CA GLU A 148 -3.48 -14.62 15.17
C GLU A 148 -2.89 -15.72 14.29
N GLY A 149 -3.73 -16.50 13.60
CA GLY A 149 -3.27 -17.52 12.64
C GLY A 149 -2.47 -16.94 11.47
N VAL A 150 -2.87 -15.75 10.99
CA VAL A 150 -2.15 -15.03 9.92
C VAL A 150 -0.80 -14.52 10.43
N LYS A 151 -0.76 -13.93 11.63
CA LYS A 151 0.49 -13.48 12.25
C LYS A 151 1.48 -14.64 12.42
N ASN A 152 1.01 -15.77 12.91
CA ASN A 152 1.83 -16.97 13.09
C ASN A 152 2.36 -17.50 11.74
N PHE A 153 1.51 -17.56 10.71
CA PHE A 153 1.94 -17.96 9.37
C PHE A 153 3.05 -17.06 8.82
N LEU A 154 2.87 -15.74 8.94
CA LEU A 154 3.88 -14.76 8.49
C LEU A 154 5.19 -14.93 9.25
N GLN A 155 5.13 -15.14 10.56
CA GLN A 155 6.32 -15.35 11.38
C GLN A 155 7.04 -16.66 11.06
N GLU A 156 6.32 -17.73 10.75
CA GLU A 156 6.90 -19.03 10.42
C GLU A 156 7.48 -19.07 9.01
N LYS A 157 6.75 -18.55 8.02
CA LYS A 157 7.15 -18.61 6.60
C LYS A 157 8.06 -17.46 6.19
N TYR A 158 7.84 -16.28 6.76
CA TYR A 158 8.55 -15.04 6.41
C TYR A 158 9.15 -14.38 7.66
N ALA A 159 9.95 -15.14 8.40
CA ALA A 159 10.63 -14.61 9.58
C ALA A 159 11.37 -13.29 9.29
N GLU A 160 11.30 -12.32 10.21
CA GLU A 160 11.89 -10.99 10.07
C GLU A 160 11.29 -10.12 8.96
N SER A 161 10.15 -10.53 8.36
CA SER A 161 9.44 -9.65 7.45
C SER A 161 8.84 -8.45 8.17
N LYS A 162 8.75 -7.32 7.45
CA LYS A 162 8.09 -6.10 7.89
C LYS A 162 6.75 -6.02 7.18
N ILE A 163 5.66 -5.88 7.92
CA ILE A 163 4.33 -5.69 7.35
C ILE A 163 4.19 -4.20 7.00
N VAL A 164 3.87 -3.88 5.76
CA VAL A 164 3.81 -2.50 5.24
C VAL A 164 2.41 -2.09 4.80
N GLU A 165 1.53 -3.05 4.47
CA GLU A 165 0.14 -2.78 4.11
C GLU A 165 -0.76 -3.94 4.54
N THR A 166 -2.03 -3.64 4.79
CA THR A 166 -3.06 -4.65 5.02
C THR A 166 -4.36 -4.17 4.38
N ASP A 167 -4.96 -5.01 3.56
CA ASP A 167 -6.24 -4.71 2.92
C ASP A 167 -7.19 -5.91 2.95
N ARG A 168 -8.47 -5.64 2.76
CA ARG A 168 -9.49 -6.68 2.64
C ARG A 168 -10.37 -6.41 1.44
N GLU A 169 -10.15 -7.20 0.41
CA GLU A 169 -10.88 -7.08 -0.82
C GLU A 169 -11.54 -8.42 -1.23
N HIS A 170 -12.80 -8.37 -1.66
CA HIS A 170 -13.55 -9.53 -2.20
C HIS A 170 -13.51 -10.79 -1.28
N GLY A 171 -13.54 -10.60 0.04
CA GLY A 171 -13.49 -11.73 0.99
C GLY A 171 -12.08 -12.33 1.14
N ARG A 172 -11.05 -11.57 0.81
CA ARG A 172 -9.64 -11.93 0.99
C ARG A 172 -8.96 -10.91 1.87
N LEU A 173 -8.04 -11.37 2.66
CA LEU A 173 -7.12 -10.53 3.41
C LEU A 173 -5.79 -10.51 2.67
N GLU A 174 -5.36 -9.34 2.27
CA GLU A 174 -4.11 -9.08 1.57
C GLU A 174 -3.14 -8.41 2.53
N VAL A 175 -1.92 -8.89 2.59
CA VAL A 175 -0.88 -8.40 3.48
C VAL A 175 0.40 -8.21 2.67
N ASP A 176 0.79 -6.95 2.49
CA ASP A 176 2.07 -6.65 1.86
C ASP A 176 3.18 -6.66 2.91
N ILE A 177 4.21 -7.40 2.60
CA ILE A 177 5.39 -7.53 3.44
C ILE A 177 6.66 -7.19 2.68
N ILE A 178 7.65 -6.66 3.38
CA ILE A 178 9.03 -6.63 2.90
C ILE A 178 9.80 -7.74 3.58
N HIS A 179 10.27 -8.71 2.80
CA HIS A 179 11.05 -9.84 3.28
C HIS A 179 12.36 -9.93 2.50
N HIS A 180 13.48 -9.77 3.22
CA HIS A 180 14.83 -9.72 2.63
C HIS A 180 14.97 -8.65 1.52
N GLY A 181 14.37 -7.48 1.72
CA GLY A 181 14.43 -6.37 0.77
C GLY A 181 13.50 -6.51 -0.45
N VAL A 182 12.63 -7.53 -0.48
CA VAL A 182 11.68 -7.78 -1.57
C VAL A 182 10.27 -7.60 -1.05
N VAL A 183 9.45 -6.83 -1.78
CA VAL A 183 8.02 -6.69 -1.53
C VAL A 183 7.32 -7.96 -1.98
N LYS A 184 6.41 -8.45 -1.16
CA LYS A 184 5.56 -9.62 -1.43
C LYS A 184 4.15 -9.33 -0.96
N GLU A 185 3.18 -9.67 -1.78
CA GLU A 185 1.77 -9.73 -1.42
C GLU A 185 1.44 -11.14 -0.92
N VAL A 186 0.93 -11.26 0.29
CA VAL A 186 0.51 -12.52 0.89
C VAL A 186 -1.00 -12.51 1.07
N VAL A 187 -1.70 -13.42 0.41
CA VAL A 187 -3.16 -13.46 0.36
C VAL A 187 -3.70 -14.62 1.18
N PHE A 188 -4.71 -14.33 1.99
CA PHE A 188 -5.44 -15.29 2.82
C PHE A 188 -6.94 -15.26 2.50
N ASP A 189 -7.63 -16.38 2.74
CA ASP A 189 -9.09 -16.40 2.73
C ASP A 189 -9.68 -15.81 4.03
N ASP A 190 -11.01 -15.66 4.09
CA ASP A 190 -11.71 -15.15 5.29
C ASP A 190 -11.51 -16.01 6.54
N SER A 191 -11.08 -17.25 6.40
CA SER A 191 -10.75 -18.15 7.51
C SER A 191 -9.29 -18.06 7.96
N GLY A 192 -8.48 -17.24 7.28
CA GLY A 192 -7.05 -17.07 7.53
C GLY A 192 -6.18 -18.17 6.93
N ASN A 193 -6.69 -18.96 5.98
CA ASN A 193 -5.87 -19.93 5.25
C ASN A 193 -5.09 -19.22 4.15
N TRP A 194 -3.81 -19.52 4.04
CA TRP A 194 -2.96 -18.98 2.99
C TRP A 194 -3.39 -19.47 1.60
N LEU A 195 -3.59 -18.53 0.70
CA LEU A 195 -3.97 -18.79 -0.69
C LEU A 195 -2.79 -18.66 -1.65
N SER A 196 -2.03 -17.57 -1.52
CA SER A 196 -0.90 -17.30 -2.40
C SER A 196 0.08 -16.32 -1.79
N THR A 197 1.29 -16.31 -2.33
CA THR A 197 2.25 -15.22 -2.17
C THR A 197 2.79 -14.86 -3.54
N SER A 198 2.68 -13.60 -3.92
CA SER A 198 3.23 -13.07 -5.16
C SER A 198 4.35 -12.08 -4.91
N ARG A 199 5.21 -11.93 -5.90
CA ARG A 199 6.21 -10.87 -5.99
C ARG A 199 6.49 -10.55 -7.45
N GLU A 200 6.71 -9.31 -7.74
CA GLU A 200 7.21 -8.88 -9.04
C GLU A 200 8.63 -9.39 -9.27
N ILE A 201 8.91 -9.73 -10.52
CA ILE A 201 10.24 -10.10 -10.98
C ILE A 201 10.49 -9.44 -12.34
N GLY A 202 11.72 -9.05 -12.61
CA GLY A 202 12.04 -8.55 -13.95
C GLY A 202 11.96 -9.66 -15.00
N TRP A 203 11.57 -9.32 -16.22
CA TRP A 203 11.46 -10.24 -17.36
C TRP A 203 12.67 -11.17 -17.52
N ASN A 204 13.87 -10.65 -17.27
CA ASN A 204 15.10 -11.43 -17.38
C ASN A 204 15.22 -12.55 -16.34
N SER A 205 14.47 -12.47 -15.24
CA SER A 205 14.46 -13.48 -14.18
C SER A 205 13.51 -14.65 -14.47
N LEU A 206 12.66 -14.55 -15.50
CA LEU A 206 11.82 -15.67 -15.95
C LEU A 206 12.66 -16.83 -16.50
N PRO A 207 12.33 -18.08 -16.19
CA PRO A 207 12.91 -19.25 -16.85
C PRO A 207 12.68 -19.22 -18.35
N GLU A 208 13.65 -19.67 -19.13
CA GLU A 208 13.58 -19.64 -20.60
C GLU A 208 12.38 -20.43 -21.14
N VAL A 209 12.04 -21.54 -20.51
CA VAL A 209 10.88 -22.36 -20.89
C VAL A 209 9.56 -21.58 -20.73
N VAL A 210 9.47 -20.71 -19.71
CA VAL A 210 8.30 -19.85 -19.47
C VAL A 210 8.24 -18.74 -20.53
N LYS A 211 9.35 -18.09 -20.83
CA LYS A 211 9.43 -17.07 -21.92
C LYS A 211 8.97 -17.63 -23.26
N ILE A 212 9.44 -18.83 -23.60
CA ILE A 212 9.03 -19.52 -24.83
C ILE A 212 7.52 -19.82 -24.81
N ALA A 213 6.99 -20.25 -23.67
CA ALA A 213 5.56 -20.52 -23.53
C ALA A 213 4.72 -19.25 -23.70
N ILE A 214 5.13 -18.13 -23.08
CA ILE A 214 4.47 -16.82 -23.22
C ILE A 214 4.43 -16.40 -24.70
N GLN A 215 5.57 -16.43 -25.38
CA GLN A 215 5.65 -16.05 -26.79
C GLN A 215 4.79 -16.95 -27.70
N ARG A 216 4.74 -18.25 -27.41
CA ARG A 216 3.88 -19.20 -28.11
C ARG A 216 2.39 -18.87 -27.91
N GLU A 217 1.97 -18.57 -26.66
CA GLU A 217 0.57 -18.24 -26.37
C GLU A 217 0.17 -16.93 -27.05
N ILE A 218 1.01 -15.89 -26.98
CA ILE A 218 0.76 -14.61 -27.67
C ILE A 218 0.61 -14.85 -29.17
N SER A 219 1.54 -15.58 -29.79
CA SER A 219 1.55 -15.80 -31.22
C SER A 219 0.35 -16.61 -31.72
N ASN A 220 -0.17 -17.55 -30.93
CA ASN A 220 -1.22 -18.46 -31.34
C ASN A 220 -2.62 -18.01 -30.93
N ASN A 221 -2.76 -17.41 -29.72
CA ASN A 221 -4.04 -17.19 -29.08
C ASN A 221 -4.33 -15.71 -28.78
N TYR A 222 -3.29 -14.88 -28.66
CA TYR A 222 -3.40 -13.47 -28.24
C TYR A 222 -2.67 -12.53 -29.19
N VAL A 223 -2.89 -12.72 -30.49
CA VAL A 223 -2.25 -11.89 -31.53
C VAL A 223 -2.60 -10.42 -31.35
N GLY A 224 -1.58 -9.55 -31.26
CA GLY A 224 -1.75 -8.11 -31.01
C GLY A 224 -1.63 -7.69 -29.56
N TYR A 225 -1.42 -8.67 -28.65
CA TYR A 225 -1.04 -8.39 -27.28
C TYR A 225 0.48 -8.41 -27.10
N GLU A 226 0.96 -7.63 -26.16
CA GLU A 226 2.35 -7.63 -25.69
C GLU A 226 2.35 -8.02 -24.20
N ALA A 227 3.37 -8.73 -23.75
CA ALA A 227 3.54 -9.03 -22.34
C ALA A 227 4.18 -7.83 -21.64
N ASP A 228 3.64 -7.50 -20.45
CA ASP A 228 4.28 -6.58 -19.53
C ASP A 228 5.69 -7.07 -19.15
N ASP A 229 6.57 -6.17 -18.81
CA ASP A 229 7.96 -6.45 -18.41
C ASP A 229 8.15 -6.72 -16.91
N GLU A 230 7.07 -6.64 -16.12
CA GLU A 230 7.01 -6.90 -14.68
C GLU A 230 6.16 -8.14 -14.32
N PRO A 231 6.51 -9.34 -14.83
CA PRO A 231 5.79 -10.54 -14.47
C PRO A 231 5.92 -10.86 -12.99
N GLU A 232 4.94 -11.56 -12.45
CA GLU A 232 4.95 -11.98 -11.05
C GLU A 232 5.25 -13.48 -10.92
N GLN A 233 6.04 -13.81 -9.92
CA GLN A 233 6.16 -15.18 -9.42
C GLN A 233 5.14 -15.39 -8.31
N VAL A 234 4.28 -16.41 -8.46
CA VAL A 234 3.20 -16.73 -7.53
C VAL A 234 3.39 -18.12 -6.94
N GLU A 235 3.47 -18.17 -5.62
CA GLU A 235 3.49 -19.42 -4.84
C GLU A 235 2.07 -19.72 -4.33
N THR A 236 1.63 -20.96 -4.39
CA THR A 236 0.35 -21.42 -3.84
C THR A 236 0.49 -22.79 -3.18
N PRO A 237 -0.50 -23.25 -2.38
CA PRO A 237 -0.51 -24.63 -1.85
C PRO A 237 -0.46 -25.72 -2.93
N ASP A 238 -0.99 -25.42 -4.14
CA ASP A 238 -1.12 -26.36 -5.25
C ASP A 238 0.06 -26.32 -6.25
N GLY A 239 1.06 -25.47 -5.96
CA GLY A 239 2.24 -25.29 -6.82
C GLY A 239 2.43 -23.85 -7.28
N ASN A 240 3.54 -23.61 -7.94
CA ASN A 240 3.97 -22.27 -8.35
C ASN A 240 3.65 -22.02 -9.82
N TYR A 241 3.42 -20.77 -10.16
CA TYR A 241 3.24 -20.31 -11.52
C TYR A 241 3.74 -18.87 -11.68
N TYR A 242 3.86 -18.41 -12.91
CA TYR A 242 4.09 -17.02 -13.26
C TYR A 242 2.80 -16.41 -13.77
N ARG A 243 2.52 -15.19 -13.31
CA ARG A 243 1.40 -14.35 -13.75
C ARG A 243 1.97 -13.25 -14.63
N ILE A 244 1.46 -13.13 -15.85
CA ILE A 244 1.92 -12.17 -16.83
C ILE A 244 0.71 -11.38 -17.30
N GLU A 245 0.77 -10.06 -17.22
CA GLU A 245 -0.21 -9.20 -17.85
C GLU A 245 0.06 -9.09 -19.34
N LEU A 246 -0.99 -9.19 -20.13
CA LEU A 246 -0.95 -8.99 -21.56
C LEU A 246 -1.76 -7.75 -21.90
N GLU A 247 -1.12 -6.78 -22.52
CA GLU A 247 -1.70 -5.49 -22.89
C GLU A 247 -1.91 -5.37 -24.39
N ALA A 248 -2.93 -4.60 -24.80
CA ALA A 248 -3.17 -4.25 -26.19
C ALA A 248 -3.85 -2.87 -26.31
N GLU A 249 -3.46 -2.05 -27.29
CA GLU A 249 -3.90 -0.65 -27.45
C GLU A 249 -5.43 -0.44 -27.46
N GLN A 250 -6.22 -1.42 -27.88
CA GLN A 250 -7.68 -1.28 -28.05
C GLN A 250 -8.46 -2.45 -27.47
N ALA A 251 -7.88 -3.23 -26.60
CA ALA A 251 -8.51 -4.36 -25.96
C ALA A 251 -8.27 -4.32 -24.44
N LYS A 252 -9.08 -5.07 -23.71
CA LYS A 252 -8.92 -5.20 -22.27
C LYS A 252 -7.69 -6.05 -21.97
N ASP A 253 -6.94 -5.66 -20.95
CA ASP A 253 -5.80 -6.42 -20.46
C ASP A 253 -6.22 -7.82 -20.00
N LEU A 254 -5.35 -8.77 -20.20
CA LEU A 254 -5.55 -10.19 -19.92
C LEU A 254 -4.45 -10.69 -18.98
N ILE A 255 -4.79 -11.68 -18.17
CA ILE A 255 -3.82 -12.34 -17.30
C ILE A 255 -3.51 -13.74 -17.84
N LEU A 256 -2.25 -13.96 -18.16
CA LEU A 256 -1.72 -15.26 -18.54
C LEU A 256 -1.04 -15.92 -17.32
N LYS A 257 -1.37 -17.18 -17.06
CA LYS A 257 -0.75 -17.98 -16.00
C LYS A 257 -0.01 -19.16 -16.62
N ILE A 258 1.29 -19.25 -16.33
CA ILE A 258 2.16 -20.30 -16.85
C ILE A 258 2.91 -20.93 -15.68
N ARG A 259 2.88 -22.27 -15.61
CA ARG A 259 3.65 -23.01 -14.61
C ARG A 259 5.14 -22.97 -14.90
N GLU A 260 5.95 -23.32 -13.90
CA GLU A 260 7.41 -23.32 -14.00
C GLU A 260 7.95 -24.23 -15.12
N ASP A 261 7.18 -25.25 -15.54
CA ASP A 261 7.51 -26.17 -16.65
C ASP A 261 7.06 -25.67 -18.03
N GLY A 262 6.45 -24.48 -18.12
CA GLY A 262 5.95 -23.89 -19.36
C GLY A 262 4.55 -24.37 -19.79
N THR A 263 3.76 -24.96 -18.87
CA THR A 263 2.37 -25.39 -19.12
C THR A 263 1.35 -24.42 -18.54
#